data_920929a01cd10ecf9a2fbef5d727c183
#
_entry.id   920929a01cd10ecf9a2fbef5d727c183
#
_cell.length_a   1.000
_cell.length_b   1.000
_cell.length_c   1.000
_cell.angle_alpha   90.00
_cell.angle_beta   90.00
_cell.angle_gamma   90.00
#
_symmetry.space_group_name_H-M   'P 1'
#
loop_
_entity.id
_entity.type
_entity.pdbx_description
1 polymer ?
#
loop_
_entity_poly.entity_id
_entity_poly.type
_entity_poly.pdbx_seq_one_letter_code
_entity_poly.pdbx_strand_id
1 'polypeptide(L)'
;MSLRHLPRVVTAALLAAASLPAMAVQPFTAQYQASYMGVSANAQMQLASSGANRWTYSLNIRAPIGEHLQSTTFDQANGELRPLSHTEQTRALMKKKSVQGTYNWASNQATWSGDIKPDRAGPVPLQAGDTDALLVNLELVRDIVAGKPLNYRSVDNGRAKPMRFVVNGKEKITVAGQSRDATKATYNNDDKQIVVWVVNDIPVPARILQREDGKDAIDLKLTAWK
;
A
#
# COMPACT_ATOMS: atom_id res chain seq x y z
N MET A 1 -64.27 10.11 42.33
CA MET A 1 -63.39 10.58 41.25
C MET A 1 -62.09 9.81 41.34
N SER A 2 -61.90 8.79 40.46
CA SER A 2 -60.74 7.89 40.51
C SER A 2 -59.84 8.20 39.34
N LEU A 3 -58.61 8.69 39.61
CA LEU A 3 -57.59 8.95 38.61
C LEU A 3 -56.86 7.64 38.29
N ARG A 4 -57.05 7.18 37.06
CA ARG A 4 -56.34 6.04 36.48
C ARG A 4 -54.95 6.49 36.04
N HIS A 5 -53.89 5.89 36.65
CA HIS A 5 -52.53 6.03 36.19
C HIS A 5 -52.26 5.10 34.98
N LEU A 6 -51.90 5.69 33.82
CA LEU A 6 -51.36 4.95 32.67
C LEU A 6 -49.88 4.72 32.87
N PRO A 7 -49.36 3.50 32.64
CA PRO A 7 -47.90 3.27 32.62
C PRO A 7 -47.29 3.77 31.32
N ARG A 8 -46.23 4.57 31.43
CA ARG A 8 -45.36 4.98 30.31
C ARG A 8 -44.46 3.79 29.95
N VAL A 9 -44.69 3.19 28.79
CA VAL A 9 -43.78 2.22 28.19
C VAL A 9 -42.62 2.99 27.55
N VAL A 10 -41.42 2.87 28.12
CA VAL A 10 -40.18 3.39 27.52
C VAL A 10 -39.63 2.29 26.61
N THR A 11 -39.79 2.50 25.31
CA THR A 11 -39.20 1.60 24.30
C THR A 11 -37.73 1.99 24.13
N ALA A 12 -36.83 1.19 24.70
CA ALA A 12 -35.37 1.32 24.45
C ALA A 12 -35.06 0.75 23.06
N ALA A 13 -34.74 1.63 22.11
CA ALA A 13 -34.21 1.20 20.80
C ALA A 13 -32.74 0.82 20.94
N LEU A 14 -32.46 -0.49 20.87
CA LEU A 14 -31.08 -0.97 20.73
C LEU A 14 -30.58 -0.66 19.33
N LEU A 15 -29.68 0.31 19.19
CA LEU A 15 -28.87 0.47 17.99
C LEU A 15 -27.84 -0.68 17.95
N ALA A 16 -28.10 -1.70 17.12
CA ALA A 16 -27.11 -2.68 16.74
C ALA A 16 -26.09 -2.00 15.82
N ALA A 17 -24.93 -1.65 16.35
CA ALA A 17 -23.78 -1.24 15.55
C ALA A 17 -23.32 -2.46 14.73
N ALA A 18 -23.69 -2.50 13.44
CA ALA A 18 -23.17 -3.47 12.50
C ALA A 18 -21.66 -3.19 12.32
N SER A 19 -20.82 -3.92 13.03
CA SER A 19 -19.37 -3.96 12.77
C SER A 19 -19.19 -4.58 11.39
N LEU A 20 -18.84 -3.76 10.38
CA LEU A 20 -18.39 -4.25 9.09
C LEU A 20 -17.16 -5.15 9.35
N PRO A 21 -17.14 -6.38 8.81
CA PRO A 21 -15.95 -7.22 8.95
C PRO A 21 -14.77 -6.49 8.32
N ALA A 22 -13.72 -6.24 9.10
CA ALA A 22 -12.45 -5.82 8.56
C ALA A 22 -12.04 -6.86 7.51
N MET A 23 -11.84 -6.44 6.26
CA MET A 23 -11.38 -7.34 5.20
C MET A 23 -10.08 -7.98 5.67
N ALA A 24 -10.13 -9.26 6.01
CA ALA A 24 -8.96 -10.01 6.43
C ALA A 24 -7.97 -10.02 5.27
N VAL A 25 -6.72 -9.69 5.55
CA VAL A 25 -5.63 -9.79 4.59
C VAL A 25 -5.53 -11.24 4.13
N GLN A 26 -5.56 -11.48 2.82
CA GLN A 26 -5.45 -12.82 2.22
C GLN A 26 -4.16 -12.93 1.42
N PRO A 27 -3.48 -14.10 1.46
CA PRO A 27 -2.30 -14.34 0.64
C PRO A 27 -2.64 -14.21 -0.84
N PHE A 28 -1.70 -13.66 -1.61
CA PHE A 28 -1.81 -13.62 -3.06
C PHE A 28 -0.43 -13.58 -3.73
N THR A 29 -0.42 -13.91 -5.02
CA THR A 29 0.71 -13.67 -5.92
C THR A 29 0.18 -13.00 -7.18
N ALA A 30 0.76 -11.86 -7.56
CA ALA A 30 0.38 -11.07 -8.71
C ALA A 30 1.60 -10.89 -9.65
N GLN A 31 1.41 -11.16 -10.94
CA GLN A 31 2.43 -11.04 -11.98
C GLN A 31 2.17 -9.78 -12.80
N TYR A 32 3.24 -9.06 -13.12
CA TYR A 32 3.17 -7.83 -13.91
C TYR A 32 4.16 -7.89 -15.06
N GLN A 33 3.73 -7.38 -16.20
CA GLN A 33 4.66 -6.84 -17.18
C GLN A 33 5.11 -5.47 -16.69
N ALA A 34 6.40 -5.27 -16.61
CA ALA A 34 6.99 -4.04 -16.12
C ALA A 34 7.78 -3.33 -17.23
N SER A 35 7.84 -1.99 -17.13
CA SER A 35 8.82 -1.17 -17.82
C SER A 35 9.53 -0.31 -16.80
N TYR A 36 10.85 -0.26 -16.87
CA TYR A 36 11.70 0.59 -16.05
C TYR A 36 12.59 1.43 -16.95
N MET A 37 12.39 2.74 -16.93
CA MET A 37 13.12 3.69 -17.82
C MET A 37 13.10 3.26 -19.29
N GLY A 38 11.97 2.72 -19.75
CA GLY A 38 11.79 2.21 -21.13
C GLY A 38 12.33 0.79 -21.38
N VAL A 39 13.00 0.16 -20.41
CA VAL A 39 13.47 -1.23 -20.52
C VAL A 39 12.38 -2.19 -20.03
N SER A 40 12.05 -3.19 -20.85
CA SER A 40 11.10 -4.24 -20.47
C SER A 40 11.64 -5.10 -19.34
N ALA A 41 10.76 -5.40 -18.37
CA ALA A 41 11.03 -6.21 -17.19
C ALA A 41 9.81 -7.07 -16.85
N ASN A 42 10.00 -8.05 -15.97
CA ASN A 42 8.91 -8.75 -15.28
C ASN A 42 8.89 -8.32 -13.82
N ALA A 43 7.69 -8.22 -13.24
CA ALA A 43 7.57 -7.97 -11.82
C ALA A 43 6.57 -8.92 -11.17
N GLN A 44 6.80 -9.19 -9.89
CA GLN A 44 5.92 -9.99 -9.05
C GLN A 44 5.66 -9.24 -7.75
N MET A 45 4.40 -9.13 -7.37
CA MET A 45 4.00 -8.78 -6.01
C MET A 45 3.46 -10.01 -5.30
N GLN A 46 3.84 -10.18 -4.05
CA GLN A 46 3.40 -11.31 -3.25
C GLN A 46 3.07 -10.86 -1.83
N LEU A 47 1.95 -11.33 -1.33
CA LEU A 47 1.57 -11.24 0.07
C LEU A 47 1.53 -12.64 0.66
N ALA A 48 2.30 -12.87 1.70
CA ALA A 48 2.38 -14.16 2.39
C ALA A 48 2.29 -13.97 3.90
N SER A 49 1.66 -14.94 4.58
CA SER A 49 1.70 -15.00 6.04
C SER A 49 3.12 -15.35 6.49
N SER A 50 3.62 -14.64 7.49
CA SER A 50 4.93 -14.88 8.12
C SER A 50 4.81 -15.15 9.64
N GLY A 51 3.62 -15.47 10.11
CA GLY A 51 3.33 -15.83 11.50
C GLY A 51 1.92 -15.41 11.92
N ALA A 52 1.58 -15.63 13.18
CA ALA A 52 0.30 -15.16 13.73
C ALA A 52 0.21 -13.63 13.62
N ASN A 53 -0.82 -13.13 12.92
CA ASN A 53 -1.05 -11.71 12.66
C ASN A 53 0.16 -10.97 12.05
N ARG A 54 1.06 -11.68 11.37
CA ARG A 54 2.22 -11.09 10.70
C ARG A 54 2.27 -11.50 9.24
N TRP A 55 2.57 -10.54 8.39
CA TRP A 55 2.53 -10.66 6.94
C TRP A 55 3.79 -10.08 6.33
N THR A 56 4.19 -10.63 5.19
CA THR A 56 5.25 -10.07 4.36
C THR A 56 4.69 -9.74 2.98
N TYR A 57 4.77 -8.46 2.61
CA TYR A 57 4.44 -7.99 1.27
C TYR A 57 5.73 -7.67 0.53
N SER A 58 5.87 -8.17 -0.69
CA SER A 58 7.10 -8.00 -1.49
C SER A 58 6.80 -7.60 -2.91
N LEU A 59 7.72 -6.85 -3.51
CA LEU A 59 7.82 -6.52 -4.93
C LEU A 59 9.18 -6.94 -5.43
N ASN A 60 9.21 -7.75 -6.49
CA ASN A 60 10.43 -8.15 -7.19
C ASN A 60 10.29 -7.74 -8.66
N ILE A 61 11.21 -6.90 -9.14
CA ILE A 61 11.31 -6.46 -10.54
C ILE A 61 12.60 -7.03 -11.11
N ARG A 62 12.49 -7.77 -12.22
CA ARG A 62 13.63 -8.37 -12.93
C ARG A 62 13.69 -7.90 -14.36
N ALA A 63 14.81 -7.28 -14.71
CA ALA A 63 15.16 -6.87 -16.07
C ALA A 63 16.47 -7.53 -16.50
N PRO A 64 16.78 -7.61 -17.80
CA PRO A 64 18.06 -8.14 -18.28
C PRO A 64 19.28 -7.42 -17.68
N ILE A 65 19.13 -6.17 -17.28
CA ILE A 65 20.20 -5.30 -16.77
C ILE A 65 20.25 -5.24 -15.24
N GLY A 66 19.31 -5.91 -14.52
CA GLY A 66 19.31 -5.90 -13.05
C GLY A 66 18.01 -6.33 -12.41
N GLU A 67 18.04 -6.30 -11.09
CA GLU A 67 16.93 -6.69 -10.22
C GLU A 67 16.71 -5.64 -9.14
N HIS A 68 15.44 -5.40 -8.80
CA HIS A 68 15.03 -4.57 -7.68
C HIS A 68 14.04 -5.35 -6.81
N LEU A 69 14.38 -5.53 -5.53
CA LEU A 69 13.56 -6.21 -4.55
C LEU A 69 13.18 -5.24 -3.44
N GLN A 70 11.91 -5.23 -3.09
CA GLN A 70 11.39 -4.57 -1.90
C GLN A 70 10.57 -5.56 -1.10
N SER A 71 10.63 -5.48 0.21
CA SER A 71 9.83 -6.31 1.09
C SER A 71 9.54 -5.57 2.38
N THR A 72 8.27 -5.62 2.81
CA THR A 72 7.83 -5.07 4.09
C THR A 72 7.15 -6.16 4.89
N THR A 73 7.66 -6.40 6.10
CA THR A 73 6.95 -7.19 7.11
C THR A 73 6.09 -6.25 7.93
N PHE A 74 4.83 -6.62 8.14
CA PHE A 74 3.86 -5.80 8.87
C PHE A 74 2.93 -6.67 9.71
N ASP A 75 2.24 -6.06 10.66
CA ASP A 75 1.09 -6.65 11.37
C ASP A 75 -0.18 -5.84 11.12
N GLN A 76 -1.32 -6.41 11.52
CA GLN A 76 -2.59 -5.68 11.56
C GLN A 76 -2.87 -5.25 12.99
N ALA A 77 -2.99 -3.94 13.20
CA ALA A 77 -3.33 -3.36 14.49
C ALA A 77 -4.50 -2.38 14.32
N ASN A 78 -5.62 -2.64 15.00
CA ASN A 78 -6.83 -1.81 14.93
C ASN A 78 -7.37 -1.59 13.51
N GLY A 79 -7.20 -2.59 12.61
CA GLY A 79 -7.61 -2.52 11.21
C GLY A 79 -6.64 -1.79 10.28
N GLU A 80 -5.50 -1.32 10.79
CA GLU A 80 -4.44 -0.67 10.01
C GLU A 80 -3.30 -1.64 9.74
N LEU A 81 -2.61 -1.46 8.61
CA LEU A 81 -1.39 -2.20 8.26
C LEU A 81 -0.19 -1.46 8.85
N ARG A 82 0.42 -2.05 9.87
CA ARG A 82 1.50 -1.41 10.62
C ARG A 82 2.84 -2.00 10.23
N PRO A 83 3.74 -1.28 9.53
CA PRO A 83 5.04 -1.79 9.14
C PRO A 83 5.90 -2.10 10.37
N LEU A 84 6.66 -3.20 10.30
CA LEU A 84 7.61 -3.63 11.34
C LEU A 84 9.04 -3.57 10.84
N SER A 85 9.27 -3.98 9.59
CA SER A 85 10.57 -3.88 8.93
C SER A 85 10.40 -3.73 7.42
N HIS A 86 11.37 -3.07 6.80
CA HIS A 86 11.46 -2.89 5.36
C HIS A 86 12.85 -3.28 4.87
N THR A 87 12.92 -3.89 3.70
CA THR A 87 14.18 -4.15 2.99
C THR A 87 14.05 -3.70 1.54
N GLU A 88 15.07 -3.03 1.03
CA GLU A 88 15.20 -2.68 -0.38
C GLU A 88 16.56 -3.14 -0.88
N GLN A 89 16.60 -3.87 -1.98
CA GLN A 89 17.83 -4.28 -2.64
C GLN A 89 17.74 -3.96 -4.12
N THR A 90 18.75 -3.31 -4.65
CA THR A 90 18.93 -3.09 -6.09
C THR A 90 20.25 -3.67 -6.53
N ARG A 91 20.23 -4.46 -7.58
CA ARG A 91 21.41 -5.02 -8.24
C ARG A 91 21.32 -4.70 -9.73
N ALA A 92 22.19 -3.86 -10.24
CA ALA A 92 22.27 -3.53 -11.67
C ALA A 92 23.73 -3.46 -12.06
N LEU A 93 24.11 -4.11 -13.14
CA LEU A 93 25.46 -4.21 -13.70
C LEU A 93 26.61 -3.89 -12.72
N MET A 94 26.85 -2.58 -12.46
CA MET A 94 27.92 -2.11 -11.57
C MET A 94 27.40 -1.48 -10.27
N LYS A 95 26.08 -1.45 -10.03
CA LYS A 95 25.48 -0.82 -8.85
C LYS A 95 24.79 -1.86 -7.97
N LYS A 96 25.21 -1.91 -6.72
CA LYS A 96 24.49 -2.62 -5.66
C LYS A 96 24.05 -1.61 -4.62
N LYS A 97 22.83 -1.74 -4.12
CA LYS A 97 22.29 -0.95 -3.02
C LYS A 97 21.49 -1.87 -2.12
N SER A 98 21.66 -1.76 -0.82
CA SER A 98 20.87 -2.47 0.17
C SER A 98 20.52 -1.52 1.30
N VAL A 99 19.22 -1.36 1.59
CA VAL A 99 18.69 -0.55 2.67
C VAL A 99 17.79 -1.41 3.53
N GLN A 100 17.85 -1.23 4.84
CA GLN A 100 16.98 -1.87 5.82
C GLN A 100 16.31 -0.80 6.67
N GLY A 101 15.01 -0.90 6.87
CA GLY A 101 14.22 -0.07 7.77
C GLY A 101 13.67 -0.89 8.92
N THR A 102 13.66 -0.34 10.11
CA THR A 102 13.05 -0.93 11.32
C THR A 102 12.07 0.06 11.91
N TYR A 103 10.85 -0.40 12.21
CA TYR A 103 9.78 0.41 12.79
C TYR A 103 9.51 -0.09 14.21
N ASN A 104 10.02 0.62 15.20
CA ASN A 104 9.85 0.28 16.62
C ASN A 104 8.66 1.05 17.19
N TRP A 105 7.51 0.42 17.25
CA TRP A 105 6.28 1.01 17.77
C TRP A 105 6.25 1.16 19.29
N ALA A 106 7.10 0.45 20.03
CA ALA A 106 7.21 0.63 21.47
C ALA A 106 7.91 1.96 21.81
N SER A 107 8.89 2.37 21.00
CA SER A 107 9.57 3.67 21.14
C SER A 107 9.00 4.75 20.21
N ASN A 108 8.04 4.41 19.36
CA ASN A 108 7.51 5.28 18.28
C ASN A 108 8.60 5.88 17.41
N GLN A 109 9.55 5.04 16.96
CA GLN A 109 10.67 5.48 16.12
C GLN A 109 10.93 4.49 15.00
N ALA A 110 11.30 5.01 13.83
CA ALA A 110 11.81 4.23 12.72
C ALA A 110 13.26 4.65 12.40
N THR A 111 14.08 3.67 12.04
CA THR A 111 15.50 3.84 11.73
C THR A 111 15.88 3.05 10.48
N TRP A 112 16.91 3.50 9.79
CA TRP A 112 17.42 2.86 8.57
C TRP A 112 18.91 2.60 8.65
N SER A 113 19.36 1.54 7.98
CA SER A 113 20.75 1.14 7.87
C SER A 113 21.08 0.66 6.45
N GLY A 114 22.36 0.38 6.19
CA GLY A 114 22.85 0.00 4.88
C GLY A 114 23.24 1.20 4.02
N ASP A 115 22.97 1.12 2.72
CA ASP A 115 23.35 2.15 1.74
C ASP A 115 22.40 3.35 1.78
N ILE A 116 22.38 4.04 2.91
CA ILE A 116 21.57 5.24 3.16
C ILE A 116 22.47 6.39 3.61
N LYS A 117 22.08 7.61 3.26
CA LYS A 117 22.82 8.81 3.73
C LYS A 117 22.69 8.93 5.25
N PRO A 118 23.73 9.37 5.98
CA PRO A 118 23.71 9.50 7.44
C PRO A 118 22.53 10.35 7.96
N ASP A 119 22.19 11.43 7.27
CA ASP A 119 21.05 12.31 7.59
C ASP A 119 19.67 11.65 7.36
N ARG A 120 19.66 10.45 6.79
CA ARG A 120 18.50 9.61 6.53
C ARG A 120 18.44 8.34 7.38
N ALA A 121 19.41 8.09 8.22
CA ALA A 121 19.41 6.92 9.09
C ALA A 121 18.31 6.96 10.17
N GLY A 122 17.79 8.14 10.46
CA GLY A 122 16.78 8.37 11.51
C GLY A 122 17.40 8.79 12.84
N PRO A 123 16.68 8.71 13.98
CA PRO A 123 15.31 8.20 14.08
C PRO A 123 14.26 9.15 13.50
N VAL A 124 13.23 8.60 12.89
CA VAL A 124 12.04 9.33 12.45
C VAL A 124 10.88 8.98 13.39
N PRO A 125 10.19 9.98 13.99
CA PRO A 125 9.04 9.73 14.86
C PRO A 125 7.89 9.06 14.11
N LEU A 126 7.36 7.97 14.68
CA LEU A 126 6.18 7.25 14.18
C LEU A 126 4.90 7.80 14.82
N GLN A 127 3.82 7.76 14.06
CA GLN A 127 2.46 8.11 14.46
C GLN A 127 1.50 6.97 14.09
N ALA A 128 0.38 6.85 14.79
CA ALA A 128 -0.67 5.91 14.41
C ALA A 128 -1.12 6.18 12.95
N GLY A 129 -1.29 5.10 12.17
CA GLY A 129 -1.61 5.18 10.74
C GLY A 129 -0.42 5.42 9.81
N ASP A 130 0.82 5.48 10.35
CA ASP A 130 2.01 5.50 9.50
C ASP A 130 2.17 4.20 8.73
N THR A 131 2.48 4.34 7.47
CA THR A 131 2.72 3.22 6.53
C THR A 131 4.09 3.37 5.86
N ASP A 132 4.50 2.39 5.07
CA ASP A 132 5.66 2.53 4.18
C ASP A 132 5.25 2.64 2.71
N ALA A 133 6.21 2.98 1.84
CA ALA A 133 5.95 3.20 0.43
C ALA A 133 5.39 1.96 -0.30
N LEU A 134 5.73 0.75 0.15
CA LEU A 134 5.24 -0.49 -0.45
C LEU A 134 3.83 -0.82 0.02
N LEU A 135 3.54 -0.67 1.33
CA LEU A 135 2.23 -0.95 1.92
C LEU A 135 1.13 -0.01 1.41
N VAL A 136 1.46 1.23 1.03
CA VAL A 136 0.51 2.17 0.41
C VAL A 136 -0.25 1.50 -0.75
N ASN A 137 0.35 0.57 -1.49
CA ASN A 137 -0.35 -0.12 -2.59
C ASN A 137 -1.50 -1.01 -2.08
N LEU A 138 -1.34 -1.69 -0.96
CA LEU A 138 -2.41 -2.50 -0.34
C LEU A 138 -3.50 -1.62 0.26
N GLU A 139 -3.10 -0.55 0.94
CA GLU A 139 -4.01 0.40 1.56
C GLU A 139 -4.85 1.13 0.51
N LEU A 140 -4.24 1.55 -0.60
CA LEU A 140 -4.96 2.16 -1.73
C LEU A 140 -6.08 1.26 -2.26
N VAL A 141 -5.79 -0.03 -2.49
CA VAL A 141 -6.81 -0.98 -2.96
C VAL A 141 -7.94 -1.08 -1.94
N ARG A 142 -7.61 -1.33 -0.68
CA ARG A 142 -8.59 -1.44 0.42
C ARG A 142 -9.46 -0.19 0.53
N ASP A 143 -8.83 0.98 0.54
CA ASP A 143 -9.51 2.23 0.84
C ASP A 143 -10.31 2.75 -0.37
N ILE A 144 -9.86 2.52 -1.61
CA ILE A 144 -10.65 2.80 -2.83
C ILE A 144 -11.91 1.93 -2.87
N VAL A 145 -11.79 0.63 -2.59
CA VAL A 145 -12.94 -0.29 -2.57
C VAL A 145 -13.92 0.09 -1.45
N ALA A 146 -13.41 0.53 -0.30
CA ALA A 146 -14.21 0.97 0.84
C ALA A 146 -14.74 2.40 0.73
N GLY A 147 -14.37 3.16 -0.31
CA GLY A 147 -14.75 4.58 -0.48
C GLY A 147 -14.18 5.51 0.59
N LYS A 148 -13.05 5.16 1.17
CA LYS A 148 -12.37 5.94 2.22
C LYS A 148 -11.47 7.03 1.62
N PRO A 149 -11.13 8.08 2.40
CA PRO A 149 -10.13 9.07 2.01
C PRO A 149 -8.76 8.44 1.79
N LEU A 150 -8.07 8.82 0.71
CA LEU A 150 -6.77 8.28 0.30
C LEU A 150 -5.62 9.18 0.80
N ASN A 151 -5.51 9.33 2.12
CA ASN A 151 -4.51 10.17 2.78
C ASN A 151 -3.61 9.29 3.65
N TYR A 152 -2.34 9.22 3.31
CA TYR A 152 -1.36 8.40 4.00
C TYR A 152 -0.20 9.27 4.48
N ARG A 153 0.46 8.83 5.54
CA ARG A 153 1.78 9.35 5.91
C ARG A 153 2.79 8.21 5.73
N SER A 154 3.51 8.27 4.61
CA SER A 154 4.53 7.27 4.29
C SER A 154 5.82 7.61 5.03
N VAL A 155 6.31 6.67 5.81
CA VAL A 155 7.58 6.75 6.55
C VAL A 155 8.55 5.78 5.90
N ASP A 156 9.43 6.31 5.07
CA ASP A 156 10.34 5.51 4.26
C ASP A 156 11.64 6.24 3.98
N ASN A 157 12.76 5.48 3.88
CA ASN A 157 14.09 6.01 3.58
C ASN A 157 14.46 7.24 4.42
N GLY A 158 14.20 7.17 5.74
CA GLY A 158 14.54 8.21 6.72
C GLY A 158 13.71 9.48 6.63
N ARG A 159 12.53 9.42 6.03
CA ARG A 159 11.61 10.56 5.90
C ARG A 159 10.17 10.15 6.13
N ALA A 160 9.41 11.05 6.73
CA ALA A 160 7.96 10.99 6.76
C ALA A 160 7.40 11.99 5.74
N LYS A 161 6.53 11.50 4.84
CA LYS A 161 5.94 12.31 3.78
C LYS A 161 4.43 12.10 3.71
N PRO A 162 3.63 13.16 3.63
CA PRO A 162 2.22 13.01 3.32
C PRO A 162 2.04 12.54 1.87
N MET A 163 1.16 11.58 1.66
CA MET A 163 0.75 11.11 0.34
C MET A 163 -0.77 11.20 0.24
N ARG A 164 -1.26 12.19 -0.50
CA ARG A 164 -2.68 12.36 -0.76
C ARG A 164 -2.97 12.00 -2.21
N PHE A 165 -3.71 10.90 -2.38
CA PHE A 165 -4.21 10.53 -3.70
C PHE A 165 -5.58 11.15 -3.96
N VAL A 166 -5.81 11.52 -5.21
CA VAL A 166 -7.10 12.05 -5.69
C VAL A 166 -7.69 11.06 -6.67
N VAL A 167 -8.95 10.67 -6.44
CA VAL A 167 -9.70 9.83 -7.39
C VAL A 167 -10.06 10.66 -8.61
N ASN A 168 -9.64 10.21 -9.79
CA ASN A 168 -9.85 10.89 -11.08
C ASN A 168 -11.01 10.28 -11.90
N GLY A 169 -11.81 9.39 -11.28
CA GLY A 169 -12.92 8.71 -11.95
C GLY A 169 -12.61 7.25 -12.26
N LYS A 170 -13.42 6.68 -13.15
CA LYS A 170 -13.29 5.29 -13.62
C LYS A 170 -12.96 5.26 -15.10
N GLU A 171 -12.13 4.32 -15.51
CA GLU A 171 -11.84 4.06 -16.91
C GLU A 171 -11.67 2.55 -17.17
N LYS A 172 -11.84 2.14 -18.42
CA LYS A 172 -11.59 0.77 -18.84
C LYS A 172 -10.11 0.55 -19.08
N ILE A 173 -9.57 -0.51 -18.48
CA ILE A 173 -8.20 -0.97 -18.72
C ILE A 173 -8.20 -2.45 -19.08
N THR A 174 -7.14 -2.90 -19.76
CA THR A 174 -6.94 -4.32 -20.02
C THR A 174 -6.16 -4.95 -18.86
N VAL A 175 -6.72 -5.99 -18.24
CA VAL A 175 -6.09 -6.79 -17.19
C VAL A 175 -6.19 -8.25 -17.56
N ALA A 176 -5.06 -8.96 -17.64
CA ALA A 176 -5.01 -10.38 -18.06
C ALA A 176 -5.80 -10.66 -19.36
N GLY A 177 -5.71 -9.77 -20.35
CA GLY A 177 -6.41 -9.88 -21.63
C GLY A 177 -7.90 -9.50 -21.61
N GLN A 178 -8.46 -9.11 -20.44
CA GLN A 178 -9.86 -8.74 -20.30
C GLN A 178 -10.04 -7.24 -20.05
N SER A 179 -11.07 -6.64 -20.64
CA SER A 179 -11.46 -5.25 -20.34
C SER A 179 -12.15 -5.18 -18.99
N ARG A 180 -11.61 -4.36 -18.05
CA ARG A 180 -12.10 -4.20 -16.69
C ARG A 180 -12.32 -2.72 -16.36
N ASP A 181 -13.35 -2.42 -15.59
CA ASP A 181 -13.55 -1.09 -15.04
C ASP A 181 -12.62 -0.90 -13.83
N ALA A 182 -11.81 0.15 -13.88
CA ALA A 182 -10.87 0.48 -12.83
C ALA A 182 -11.09 1.90 -12.31
N THR A 183 -10.99 2.08 -11.00
CA THR A 183 -10.91 3.40 -10.38
C THR A 183 -9.49 3.91 -10.50
N LYS A 184 -9.32 5.09 -11.09
CA LYS A 184 -8.03 5.76 -11.25
C LYS A 184 -7.82 6.75 -10.11
N ALA A 185 -6.66 6.70 -9.47
CA ALA A 185 -6.24 7.67 -8.47
C ALA A 185 -4.82 8.14 -8.74
N THR A 186 -4.54 9.41 -8.42
CA THR A 186 -3.26 10.06 -8.71
C THR A 186 -2.73 10.76 -7.47
N TYR A 187 -1.44 10.56 -7.20
CA TYR A 187 -0.62 11.34 -6.28
C TYR A 187 0.38 12.18 -7.09
N ASN A 188 0.52 13.44 -6.71
CA ASN A 188 1.51 14.35 -7.29
C ASN A 188 2.31 15.02 -6.18
N ASN A 189 3.61 15.13 -6.38
CA ASN A 189 4.46 16.10 -5.72
C ASN A 189 5.35 16.77 -6.78
N ASP A 190 6.26 17.65 -6.37
CA ASP A 190 7.02 18.50 -7.30
C ASP A 190 7.69 17.72 -8.44
N ASP A 191 8.33 16.59 -8.12
CA ASP A 191 9.14 15.82 -9.07
C ASP A 191 8.50 14.49 -9.48
N LYS A 192 7.41 14.07 -8.79
CA LYS A 192 6.90 12.71 -8.91
C LYS A 192 5.39 12.66 -9.04
N GLN A 193 4.92 11.91 -10.03
CA GLN A 193 3.52 11.52 -10.16
C GLN A 193 3.40 10.01 -10.02
N ILE A 194 2.44 9.54 -9.23
CA ILE A 194 2.05 8.13 -9.16
C ILE A 194 0.59 8.04 -9.56
N VAL A 195 0.31 7.24 -10.58
CA VAL A 195 -1.06 6.93 -11.02
C VAL A 195 -1.32 5.45 -10.78
N VAL A 196 -2.41 5.13 -10.10
CA VAL A 196 -2.83 3.76 -9.84
C VAL A 196 -4.20 3.49 -10.42
N TRP A 197 -4.43 2.27 -10.88
CA TRP A 197 -5.72 1.77 -11.33
C TRP A 197 -6.10 0.56 -10.48
N VAL A 198 -7.22 0.67 -9.80
CA VAL A 198 -7.74 -0.36 -8.89
C VAL A 198 -9.01 -0.96 -9.47
N VAL A 199 -9.05 -2.27 -9.58
CA VAL A 199 -10.22 -3.08 -9.94
C VAL A 199 -10.74 -3.73 -8.66
N ASN A 200 -12.01 -3.63 -8.36
CA ASN A 200 -12.58 -3.93 -7.04
C ASN A 200 -12.34 -5.36 -6.51
N ASP A 201 -12.23 -6.34 -7.39
CA ASP A 201 -12.05 -7.75 -7.05
C ASP A 201 -10.61 -8.24 -7.20
N ILE A 202 -9.65 -7.32 -7.37
CA ILE A 202 -8.22 -7.62 -7.48
C ILE A 202 -7.52 -7.08 -6.22
N PRO A 203 -6.73 -7.91 -5.50
CA PRO A 203 -6.15 -7.50 -4.21
C PRO A 203 -4.95 -6.55 -4.32
N VAL A 204 -4.54 -6.20 -5.54
CA VAL A 204 -3.42 -5.31 -5.85
C VAL A 204 -3.83 -4.30 -6.92
N PRO A 205 -3.12 -3.17 -7.08
CA PRO A 205 -3.35 -2.29 -8.20
C PRO A 205 -3.19 -3.03 -9.54
N ALA A 206 -4.16 -2.91 -10.43
CA ALA A 206 -4.10 -3.52 -11.76
C ALA A 206 -3.08 -2.83 -12.67
N ARG A 207 -2.77 -1.56 -12.39
CA ARG A 207 -1.65 -0.83 -12.99
C ARG A 207 -1.10 0.19 -12.01
N ILE A 208 0.23 0.37 -12.04
CA ILE A 208 0.95 1.44 -11.33
C ILE A 208 1.85 2.12 -12.36
N LEU A 209 1.66 3.42 -12.57
CA LEU A 209 2.52 4.24 -13.39
C LEU A 209 3.17 5.31 -12.51
N GLN A 210 4.48 5.30 -12.44
CA GLN A 210 5.27 6.32 -11.80
C GLN A 210 5.98 7.15 -12.84
N ARG A 211 5.86 8.47 -12.74
CA ARG A 211 6.59 9.44 -13.54
C ARG A 211 7.53 10.24 -12.67
N GLU A 212 8.69 10.53 -13.20
CA GLU A 212 9.69 11.43 -12.61
C GLU A 212 10.09 12.46 -13.65
N ASP A 213 10.05 13.72 -13.30
CA ASP A 213 10.30 14.84 -14.23
C ASP A 213 9.46 14.75 -15.53
N GLY A 214 8.20 14.32 -15.41
CA GLY A 214 7.26 14.15 -16.52
C GLY A 214 7.50 12.94 -17.43
N LYS A 215 8.51 12.11 -17.16
CA LYS A 215 8.84 10.89 -17.92
C LYS A 215 8.40 9.64 -17.19
N ASP A 216 7.91 8.64 -17.91
CA ASP A 216 7.54 7.34 -17.35
C ASP A 216 8.81 6.63 -16.82
N ALA A 217 8.92 6.52 -15.49
CA ALA A 217 10.02 5.86 -14.81
C ALA A 217 9.72 4.37 -14.56
N ILE A 218 8.50 4.07 -14.07
CA ILE A 218 8.04 2.70 -13.81
C ILE A 218 6.61 2.58 -14.35
N ASP A 219 6.32 1.53 -15.12
CA ASP A 219 4.95 1.14 -15.50
C ASP A 219 4.77 -0.35 -15.23
N LEU A 220 3.94 -0.71 -14.26
CA LEU A 220 3.57 -2.07 -13.89
C LEU A 220 2.15 -2.35 -14.38
N LYS A 221 1.95 -3.35 -15.25
CA LYS A 221 0.66 -3.78 -15.78
C LYS A 221 0.40 -5.22 -15.35
N LEU A 222 -0.68 -5.45 -14.60
CA LEU A 222 -1.05 -6.77 -14.09
C LEU A 222 -1.40 -7.71 -15.24
N THR A 223 -0.79 -8.89 -15.24
CA THR A 223 -0.99 -9.94 -16.26
C THR A 223 -1.66 -11.19 -15.70
N ALA A 224 -1.48 -11.48 -14.41
CA ALA A 224 -2.13 -12.60 -13.73
C ALA A 224 -2.10 -12.39 -12.20
N TRP A 225 -3.05 -13.01 -11.49
CA TRP A 225 -3.03 -13.09 -10.02
C TRP A 225 -3.74 -14.36 -9.54
N LYS A 226 -3.44 -14.81 -8.33
CA LYS A 226 -4.06 -15.95 -7.66
C LYS A 226 -3.97 -15.82 -6.15
#